data_6f05ed2c0dbc51c1979d903bb7b108c6
#
_entry.id   6f05ed2c0dbc51c1979d903bb7b108c6
#
_cell.length_a   1.000
_cell.length_b   1.000
_cell.length_c   1.000
_cell.angle_alpha   90.00
_cell.angle_beta   90.00
_cell.angle_gamma   90.00
#
_symmetry.space_group_name_H-M   'P 1'
#
loop_
_entity.id
_entity.type
_entity.pdbx_description
1 polymer ?
#
loop_
_entity_poly.entity_id
_entity_poly.type
_entity_poly.pdbx_seq_one_letter_code
_entity_poly.pdbx_strand_id
1 'polypeptide(L)'
;MDCIKMNRVEQMKMVQGTALELFTRKNADYGDAFAKYGVIGVLMRIEDKIQRSLSITKNGVNLVSDEGIRDTLLDLHNYAAMALMLIDEE
;
A
#
# COMPACT_ATOMS: atom_id res chain seq x y z
N MET A 1 -5.56 13.32 27.19
CA MET A 1 -5.50 13.75 26.34
C MET A 1 -6.49 13.85 25.57
N ASP A 2 -6.86 14.45 25.33
CA ASP A 2 -7.67 14.42 24.59
C ASP A 2 -7.47 14.56 23.46
N CYS A 3 -7.57 13.99 23.08
CA CYS A 3 -7.26 13.83 21.77
C CYS A 3 -8.20 14.50 20.91
N ILE A 4 -7.72 15.35 20.14
CA ILE A 4 -8.50 15.89 19.06
C ILE A 4 -8.68 14.77 18.07
N LYS A 5 -9.90 14.33 17.94
CA LYS A 5 -10.21 13.28 17.01
C LYS A 5 -10.14 13.85 15.61
N MET A 6 -9.23 13.30 14.84
CA MET A 6 -9.06 13.64 13.44
C MET A 6 -10.31 13.20 12.67
N ASN A 7 -10.79 14.02 11.75
CA ASN A 7 -11.86 13.55 10.89
C ASN A 7 -11.31 12.56 9.86
N ARG A 8 -12.19 11.84 9.17
CA ARG A 8 -11.76 10.78 8.27
C ARG A 8 -10.94 11.29 7.07
N VAL A 9 -11.26 12.48 6.59
CA VAL A 9 -10.50 13.07 5.47
C VAL A 9 -9.07 13.36 5.90
N GLU A 10 -8.91 13.95 7.07
CA GLU A 10 -7.58 14.24 7.61
C GLU A 10 -6.79 12.95 7.86
N GLN A 11 -7.46 11.95 8.40
CA GLN A 11 -6.85 10.65 8.64
C GLN A 11 -6.38 10.02 7.33
N MET A 12 -7.20 10.09 6.28
CA MET A 12 -6.83 9.57 4.97
C MET A 12 -5.60 10.28 4.42
N LYS A 13 -5.55 11.61 4.56
CA LYS A 13 -4.39 12.37 4.10
C LYS A 13 -3.11 11.94 4.79
N MET A 14 -3.20 11.61 6.08
CA MET A 14 -2.02 11.14 6.81
C MET A 14 -1.56 9.78 6.32
N VAL A 15 -2.50 8.87 6.07
CA VAL A 15 -2.18 7.56 5.52
C VAL A 15 -1.56 7.71 4.14
N GLN A 16 -2.14 8.56 3.29
CA GLN A 16 -1.62 8.82 1.96
C GLN A 16 -0.21 9.41 2.02
N GLY A 17 0.03 10.32 2.98
CA GLY A 17 1.36 10.90 3.16
C GLY A 17 2.41 9.87 3.51
N THR A 18 2.08 8.95 4.44
CA THR A 18 2.98 7.86 4.80
C THR A 18 3.23 6.95 3.61
N ALA A 19 2.18 6.63 2.87
CA ALA A 19 2.29 5.77 1.70
C ALA A 19 3.15 6.43 0.61
N LEU A 20 2.99 7.74 0.42
CA LEU A 20 3.77 8.49 -0.56
C LEU A 20 5.26 8.50 -0.19
N GLU A 21 5.58 8.66 1.08
CA GLU A 21 6.98 8.60 1.54
C GLU A 21 7.58 7.24 1.22
N LEU A 22 6.83 6.17 1.50
CA LEU A 22 7.29 4.81 1.22
C LEU A 22 7.50 4.61 -0.28
N PHE A 23 6.54 5.04 -1.08
CA PHE A 23 6.63 4.95 -2.54
C PHE A 23 7.86 5.71 -3.05
N THR A 24 8.08 6.93 -2.54
CA THR A 24 9.19 7.77 -2.98
C THR A 24 10.53 7.08 -2.73
N ARG A 25 10.70 6.48 -1.56
CA ARG A 25 11.94 5.77 -1.23
C ARG A 25 12.16 4.56 -2.14
N LYS A 26 11.10 3.77 -2.35
CA LYS A 26 11.20 2.58 -3.20
C LYS A 26 11.42 2.95 -4.65
N ASN A 27 10.75 4.00 -5.12
CA ASN A 27 10.88 4.43 -6.50
C ASN A 27 12.29 4.97 -6.79
N ALA A 28 12.94 5.56 -5.81
CA ALA A 28 14.32 6.00 -5.96
C ALA A 28 15.25 4.82 -6.25
N ASP A 29 14.94 3.64 -5.67
CA ASP A 29 15.75 2.44 -5.86
C ASP A 29 15.37 1.64 -7.11
N TYR A 30 14.06 1.54 -7.39
CA TYR A 30 13.57 0.64 -8.44
C TYR A 30 13.05 1.35 -9.68
N GLY A 31 12.85 2.68 -9.60
CA GLY A 31 12.36 3.47 -10.71
C GLY A 31 11.04 2.93 -11.26
N ASP A 32 10.97 2.80 -12.57
CA ASP A 32 9.76 2.37 -13.27
C ASP A 32 9.61 0.87 -13.40
N ALA A 33 10.32 0.08 -12.59
CA ALA A 33 10.25 -1.38 -12.69
C ALA A 33 8.82 -1.90 -12.60
N PHE A 34 7.94 -1.21 -11.85
CA PHE A 34 6.54 -1.63 -11.72
C PHE A 34 5.77 -1.59 -13.03
N ALA A 35 6.22 -0.77 -13.99
CA ALA A 35 5.55 -0.62 -15.28
C ALA A 35 5.91 -1.70 -16.29
N LYS A 36 6.89 -2.53 -15.97
CA LYS A 36 7.46 -3.49 -16.94
C LYS A 36 6.42 -4.42 -17.56
N TYR A 37 5.48 -4.91 -16.78
CA TYR A 37 4.45 -5.83 -17.24
C TYR A 37 3.07 -5.19 -17.29
N GLY A 38 3.02 -3.86 -17.23
CA GLY A 38 1.77 -3.11 -17.30
C GLY A 38 0.86 -3.33 -16.10
N VAL A 39 -0.42 -3.01 -16.29
CA VAL A 39 -1.42 -3.11 -15.23
C VAL A 39 -1.53 -4.53 -14.68
N ILE A 40 -1.46 -5.53 -15.57
CA ILE A 40 -1.55 -6.93 -15.17
C ILE A 40 -0.45 -7.29 -14.17
N GLY A 41 0.78 -6.83 -14.42
CA GLY A 41 1.89 -7.08 -13.50
C GLY A 41 1.63 -6.49 -12.12
N VAL A 42 1.06 -5.29 -12.07
CA VAL A 42 0.73 -4.64 -10.80
C VAL A 42 -0.39 -5.40 -10.09
N LEU A 43 -1.41 -5.84 -10.83
CA LEU A 43 -2.52 -6.61 -10.25
C LEU A 43 -2.03 -7.92 -9.63
N MET A 44 -1.04 -8.55 -10.23
CA MET A 44 -0.44 -9.77 -9.67
C MET A 44 0.25 -9.48 -8.34
N ARG A 45 0.90 -8.33 -8.22
CA ARG A 45 1.50 -7.92 -6.95
C ARG A 45 0.44 -7.67 -5.89
N ILE A 46 -0.69 -7.07 -6.29
CA ILE A 46 -1.81 -6.85 -5.38
C ILE A 46 -2.31 -8.18 -4.83
N GLU A 47 -2.47 -9.17 -5.71
CA GLU A 47 -2.91 -10.49 -5.30
C GLU A 47 -1.95 -11.10 -4.28
N ASP A 48 -0.65 -11.03 -4.52
CA ASP A 48 0.35 -11.54 -3.59
C ASP A 48 0.21 -10.90 -2.21
N LYS A 49 0.00 -9.59 -2.17
CA LYS A 49 -0.14 -8.87 -0.89
C LYS A 49 -1.42 -9.23 -0.18
N ILE A 50 -2.49 -9.47 -0.93
CA ILE A 50 -3.76 -9.92 -0.34
C ILE A 50 -3.56 -11.30 0.29
N GLN A 51 -2.91 -12.22 -0.41
CA GLN A 51 -2.65 -13.56 0.12
C GLN A 51 -1.81 -13.49 1.39
N ARG A 52 -0.81 -12.63 1.42
CA ARG A 52 0.01 -12.42 2.61
C ARG A 52 -0.82 -11.92 3.79
N SER A 53 -1.70 -10.95 3.53
CA SER A 53 -2.57 -10.39 4.57
C SER A 53 -3.52 -11.44 5.14
N LEU A 54 -4.10 -12.28 4.27
CA LEU A 54 -5.00 -13.35 4.68
C LEU A 54 -4.24 -14.42 5.48
N SER A 55 -3.02 -14.73 5.09
CA SER A 55 -2.19 -15.70 5.78
C SER A 55 -1.87 -15.24 7.21
N ILE A 56 -1.52 -13.97 7.37
CA ILE A 56 -1.26 -13.38 8.68
C ILE A 56 -2.50 -13.47 9.56
N THR A 57 -3.66 -13.11 9.01
CA THR A 57 -4.94 -13.17 9.74
C THR A 57 -5.28 -14.59 10.13
N LYS A 58 -5.11 -15.53 9.21
CA LYS A 58 -5.42 -16.94 9.43
C LYS A 58 -4.57 -17.55 10.56
N ASN A 59 -3.35 -17.08 10.71
CA ASN A 59 -2.45 -17.58 11.75
C ASN A 59 -2.67 -16.93 13.10
N GLY A 60 -3.71 -16.11 13.24
CA GLY A 60 -4.08 -15.53 14.51
C GLY A 60 -3.19 -14.40 14.99
N VAL A 61 -2.46 -13.77 14.10
CA VAL A 61 -1.61 -12.64 14.45
C VAL A 61 -2.48 -11.43 14.84
N ASN A 62 -2.05 -10.70 15.86
CA ASN A 62 -2.73 -9.48 16.28
C ASN A 62 -2.47 -8.38 15.25
N LEU A 63 -3.48 -8.09 14.43
CA LEU A 63 -3.34 -7.14 13.33
C LEU A 63 -3.05 -5.72 13.79
N VAL A 64 -3.53 -5.34 14.97
CA VAL A 64 -3.37 -3.96 15.48
C VAL A 64 -1.90 -3.66 15.78
N SER A 65 -1.17 -4.64 16.26
CA SER A 65 0.23 -4.46 16.63
C SER A 65 1.22 -5.07 15.64
N ASP A 66 0.74 -5.62 14.54
CA ASP A 66 1.61 -6.25 13.55
C ASP A 66 2.06 -5.23 12.52
N GLU A 67 3.32 -4.82 12.60
CA GLU A 67 3.91 -3.87 11.64
C GLU A 67 3.95 -4.45 10.24
N GLY A 68 4.09 -5.76 10.12
CA GLY A 68 4.12 -6.43 8.81
C GLY A 68 2.81 -6.25 8.05
N ILE A 69 1.66 -6.34 8.75
CA ILE A 69 0.38 -6.13 8.09
C ILE A 69 0.19 -4.67 7.70
N ARG A 70 0.63 -3.75 8.55
CA ARG A 70 0.56 -2.32 8.22
C ARG A 70 1.37 -2.02 6.96
N ASP A 71 2.60 -2.50 6.90
CA ASP A 71 3.46 -2.31 5.72
C ASP A 71 2.83 -2.93 4.48
N THR A 72 2.25 -4.11 4.63
CA THR A 72 1.59 -4.79 3.51
C THR A 72 0.41 -3.97 2.98
N LEU A 73 -0.37 -3.36 3.88
CA LEU A 73 -1.51 -2.54 3.47
C LEU A 73 -1.06 -1.24 2.80
N LEU A 74 0.04 -0.65 3.27
CA LEU A 74 0.62 0.52 2.61
C LEU A 74 1.10 0.15 1.19
N ASP A 75 1.70 -1.02 1.04
CA ASP A 75 2.10 -1.51 -0.28
C ASP A 75 0.87 -1.71 -1.18
N LEU A 76 -0.22 -2.27 -0.64
CA LEU A 76 -1.45 -2.43 -1.40
C LEU A 76 -1.99 -1.09 -1.89
N HIS A 77 -1.99 -0.10 -1.01
CA HIS A 77 -2.39 1.26 -1.37
C HIS A 77 -1.56 1.77 -2.54
N ASN A 78 -0.26 1.61 -2.46
CA ASN A 78 0.66 2.11 -3.49
C ASN A 78 0.52 1.33 -4.79
N TYR A 79 0.35 0.02 -4.73
CA TYR A 79 0.14 -0.76 -5.95
C TYR A 79 -1.16 -0.37 -6.65
N ALA A 80 -2.22 -0.10 -5.89
CA ALA A 80 -3.46 0.37 -6.50
C ALA A 80 -3.25 1.71 -7.21
N ALA A 81 -2.51 2.62 -6.58
CA ALA A 81 -2.17 3.90 -7.19
C ALA A 81 -1.31 3.71 -8.45
N MET A 82 -0.33 2.80 -8.39
CA MET A 82 0.52 2.49 -9.55
C MET A 82 -0.30 1.94 -10.72
N ALA A 83 -1.27 1.08 -10.43
CA ALA A 83 -2.15 0.56 -11.48
C ALA A 83 -2.93 1.70 -12.15
N LEU A 84 -3.43 2.63 -11.34
CA LEU A 84 -4.14 3.79 -11.87
C LEU A 84 -3.22 4.68 -12.72
N MET A 85 -1.97 4.88 -12.28
CA MET A 85 -0.99 5.62 -13.07
C MET A 85 -0.82 5.02 -14.46
N LEU A 86 -0.70 3.69 -14.52
CA LEU A 86 -0.50 3.01 -15.79
C LEU A 86 -1.74 3.09 -16.68
N ILE A 87 -2.94 3.01 -16.10
CA ILE A 87 -4.18 3.19 -16.85
C ILE A 87 -4.26 4.60 -17.43
N ASP A 88 -3.89 5.60 -16.62
CA ASP A 88 -3.96 7.01 -17.04
C ASP A 88 -2.96 7.34 -18.15
N GLU A 89 -1.88 6.57 -18.27
CA GLU A 89 -0.89 6.76 -19.32
C GLU A 89 -1.33 6.18 -20.67
N GLU A 90 -2.36 5.36 -20.66
CA GLU A 90 -2.92 4.83 -21.89
C GLU A 90 -3.82 5.86 -22.54
#